data_9bbf422147b4b717613269d8c728711f
#
_entry.id   9bbf422147b4b717613269d8c728711f
#
_cell.length_a   1.000
_cell.length_b   1.000
_cell.length_c   1.000
_cell.angle_alpha   90.00
_cell.angle_beta   90.00
_cell.angle_gamma   90.00
#
_symmetry.space_group_name_H-M   'P 1'
#
loop_
_entity.id
_entity.type
_entity.pdbx_description
1 polymer ?
#
loop_
_entity_poly.entity_id
_entity_poly.type
_entity_poly.pdbx_seq_one_letter_code
_entity_poly.pdbx_strand_id
1 'polypeptide(L)'
;MLEALARVLRLGDEDERELFRLARPTTRRTKSPFRVERVRPHLRQLIDGWTRTPAFVVGHAQDLLATNALADALYRDFARHDNVLRMLFLDPAAKTFYRNAEQARHRAVADLQQTAASTPEDPRVLELVGELSVERLDVKYQQVQDDLTPWREKSAATAHEDAA
;
A
#
# COMPACT_ATOMS: atom_id res chain seq x y z
N MET A 1 2.13 -35.93 -2.10
CA MET A 1 3.17 -35.04 -2.66
C MET A 1 3.86 -34.24 -1.57
N LEU A 2 3.15 -33.56 -0.64
CA LEU A 2 3.74 -32.79 0.47
C LEU A 2 4.55 -33.64 1.46
N GLU A 3 4.05 -34.83 1.80
CA GLU A 3 4.78 -35.80 2.65
C GLU A 3 6.10 -36.25 2.03
N ALA A 4 6.13 -36.42 0.70
CA ALA A 4 7.35 -36.78 0.00
C ALA A 4 8.35 -35.60 0.03
N LEU A 5 7.86 -34.36 -0.06
CA LEU A 5 8.66 -33.15 0.03
C LEU A 5 9.25 -32.98 1.45
N ALA A 6 8.43 -33.17 2.49
CA ALA A 6 8.87 -33.10 3.88
C ALA A 6 9.98 -34.13 4.17
N ARG A 7 9.85 -35.35 3.63
CA ARG A 7 10.84 -36.43 3.78
C ARG A 7 12.14 -36.13 3.04
N VAL A 8 12.08 -35.58 1.82
CA VAL A 8 13.27 -35.20 1.04
C VAL A 8 14.02 -34.06 1.71
N LEU A 9 13.30 -33.08 2.25
CA LEU A 9 13.85 -31.93 2.97
C LEU A 9 14.26 -32.29 4.40
N ARG A 10 13.97 -33.49 4.89
CA ARG A 10 14.27 -33.97 6.26
C ARG A 10 13.73 -33.02 7.32
N LEU A 11 12.51 -32.51 7.13
CA LEU A 11 11.89 -31.60 8.05
C LEU A 11 11.57 -32.29 9.38
N GLY A 12 11.75 -31.58 10.49
CA GLY A 12 11.26 -32.01 11.80
C GLY A 12 9.74 -31.88 11.90
N ASP A 13 9.15 -32.49 12.93
CA ASP A 13 7.68 -32.54 13.13
C ASP A 13 7.02 -31.16 13.16
N GLU A 14 7.73 -30.13 13.57
CA GLU A 14 7.24 -28.76 13.65
C GLU A 14 7.28 -28.08 12.28
N ASP A 15 8.38 -28.25 11.54
CA ASP A 15 8.55 -27.72 10.18
C ASP A 15 7.62 -28.44 9.20
N GLU A 16 7.39 -29.74 9.39
CA GLU A 16 6.43 -30.51 8.61
C GLU A 16 5.00 -29.97 8.82
N ARG A 17 4.60 -29.71 10.06
CA ARG A 17 3.30 -29.10 10.35
C ARG A 17 3.16 -27.72 9.71
N GLU A 18 4.21 -26.91 9.73
CA GLU A 18 4.23 -25.60 9.10
C GLU A 18 4.15 -25.71 7.58
N LEU A 19 4.89 -26.63 6.96
CA LEU A 19 4.79 -26.95 5.53
C LEU A 19 3.36 -27.33 5.14
N PHE A 20 2.71 -28.21 5.91
CA PHE A 20 1.32 -28.59 5.68
C PHE A 20 0.34 -27.44 5.90
N ARG A 21 0.61 -26.55 6.84
CA ARG A 21 -0.19 -25.35 7.08
C ARG A 21 -0.10 -24.36 5.93
N LEU A 22 1.09 -24.12 5.41
CA LEU A 22 1.34 -23.22 4.27
C LEU A 22 0.81 -23.79 2.94
N ALA A 23 0.91 -25.11 2.77
CA ALA A 23 0.48 -25.79 1.56
C ALA A 23 -1.02 -26.16 1.55
N ARG A 24 -1.72 -26.04 2.69
CA ARG A 24 -3.18 -26.12 2.65
C ARG A 24 -3.66 -24.95 1.80
N PRO A 25 -4.38 -25.22 0.67
CA PRO A 25 -5.11 -24.15 0.03
C PRO A 25 -5.98 -23.55 1.15
N THR A 26 -5.82 -22.27 1.40
CA THR A 26 -6.74 -21.54 2.26
C THR A 26 -8.11 -21.95 1.75
N THR A 27 -8.79 -22.79 2.52
CA THR A 27 -10.13 -23.29 2.17
C THR A 27 -10.87 -22.07 1.72
N ARG A 28 -11.29 -22.06 0.45
CA ARG A 28 -12.12 -21.06 -0.18
C ARG A 28 -13.11 -20.59 0.87
N ARG A 29 -12.74 -19.53 1.59
CA ARG A 29 -13.69 -18.89 2.51
C ARG A 29 -14.85 -18.60 1.62
N THR A 30 -15.92 -19.37 1.83
CA THR A 30 -17.23 -19.15 1.24
C THR A 30 -17.37 -17.66 1.04
N LYS A 31 -17.62 -17.22 -0.21
CA LYS A 31 -17.82 -15.84 -0.61
C LYS A 31 -18.63 -15.12 0.47
N SER A 32 -17.94 -14.62 1.48
CA SER A 32 -18.55 -13.66 2.38
C SER A 32 -18.75 -12.43 1.52
N PRO A 33 -19.97 -11.93 1.33
CA PRO A 33 -20.16 -10.69 0.60
C PRO A 33 -19.20 -9.69 1.23
N PHE A 34 -18.37 -9.02 0.42
CA PHE A 34 -17.34 -8.09 0.91
C PHE A 34 -18.03 -7.13 1.86
N ARG A 35 -17.82 -7.37 3.12
CA ARG A 35 -18.47 -6.59 4.18
C ARG A 35 -17.66 -5.31 4.31
N VAL A 36 -18.33 -4.17 4.16
CA VAL A 36 -17.74 -2.89 4.55
C VAL A 36 -17.20 -3.04 5.97
N GLU A 37 -15.90 -2.95 6.11
CA GLU A 37 -15.24 -3.07 7.41
C GLU A 37 -15.68 -1.91 8.30
N ARG A 38 -16.04 -2.23 9.53
CA ARG A 38 -16.47 -1.24 10.52
C ARG A 38 -15.76 -1.47 11.83
N VAL A 39 -15.31 -0.39 12.45
CA VAL A 39 -14.71 -0.46 13.78
C VAL A 39 -15.79 -0.75 14.80
N ARG A 40 -15.52 -1.72 15.66
CA ARG A 40 -16.43 -2.05 16.77
C ARG A 40 -16.43 -0.91 17.81
N PRO A 41 -17.59 -0.58 18.42
CA PRO A 41 -17.67 0.55 19.35
C PRO A 41 -16.64 0.54 20.47
N HIS A 42 -16.36 -0.63 21.07
CA HIS A 42 -15.39 -0.74 22.15
C HIS A 42 -13.94 -0.47 21.68
N LEU A 43 -13.59 -0.84 20.43
CA LEU A 43 -12.28 -0.52 19.87
C LEU A 43 -12.16 0.99 19.60
N ARG A 44 -13.23 1.62 19.13
CA ARG A 44 -13.30 3.07 19.00
C ARG A 44 -13.06 3.78 20.34
N GLN A 45 -13.80 3.37 21.38
CA GLN A 45 -13.64 3.89 22.74
C GLN A 45 -12.21 3.69 23.27
N LEU A 46 -11.59 2.55 22.96
CA LEU A 46 -10.22 2.27 23.37
C LEU A 46 -9.24 3.28 22.78
N ILE A 47 -9.27 3.51 21.47
CA ILE A 47 -8.33 4.44 20.81
C ILE A 47 -8.62 5.89 21.19
N ASP A 48 -9.88 6.27 21.39
CA ASP A 48 -10.28 7.61 21.85
C ASP A 48 -9.76 7.89 23.26
N GLY A 49 -9.61 6.85 24.10
CA GLY A 49 -9.02 6.94 25.44
C GLY A 49 -7.49 7.17 25.45
N TRP A 50 -6.81 7.01 24.31
CA TRP A 50 -5.38 7.22 24.21
C TRP A 50 -5.06 8.70 23.91
N THR A 51 -5.05 9.51 24.98
CA THR A 51 -4.88 10.96 24.87
C THR A 51 -3.44 11.42 24.63
N ARG A 52 -2.45 10.52 24.73
CA ARG A 52 -1.01 10.84 24.59
C ARG A 52 -0.32 10.11 23.45
N THR A 53 -1.02 9.28 22.71
CA THR A 53 -0.48 8.50 21.61
C THR A 53 -1.42 8.59 20.42
N PRO A 54 -0.94 8.99 19.23
CA PRO A 54 -1.72 8.87 18.00
C PRO A 54 -2.10 7.42 17.77
N ALA A 55 -3.37 7.16 17.51
CA ALA A 55 -3.88 5.82 17.28
C ALA A 55 -4.88 5.82 16.13
N PHE A 56 -4.81 4.76 15.33
CA PHE A 56 -5.72 4.57 14.20
C PHE A 56 -5.99 3.08 13.99
N VAL A 57 -7.08 2.78 13.34
CA VAL A 57 -7.47 1.44 12.92
C VAL A 57 -7.51 1.41 11.40
N VAL A 58 -6.81 0.47 10.81
CA VAL A 58 -6.81 0.26 9.36
C VAL A 58 -7.54 -1.03 8.99
N GLY A 59 -8.21 -1.01 7.87
CA GLY A 59 -8.78 -2.20 7.24
C GLY A 59 -7.76 -3.00 6.44
N HIS A 60 -8.19 -4.12 5.89
CA HIS A 60 -7.31 -5.00 5.11
C HIS A 60 -6.78 -4.34 3.81
N ALA A 61 -7.55 -3.43 3.20
CA ALA A 61 -7.13 -2.61 2.07
C ALA A 61 -6.46 -1.29 2.49
N GLN A 62 -5.98 -1.20 3.75
CA GLN A 62 -5.33 -0.02 4.31
C GLN A 62 -6.22 1.23 4.42
N ASP A 63 -7.55 1.07 4.36
CA ASP A 63 -8.49 2.16 4.63
C ASP A 63 -8.41 2.57 6.11
N LEU A 64 -8.37 3.87 6.40
CA LEU A 64 -8.43 4.40 7.76
C LEU A 64 -9.86 4.36 8.27
N LEU A 65 -10.16 3.34 9.07
CA LEU A 65 -11.51 3.07 9.58
C LEU A 65 -11.84 3.90 10.83
N ALA A 66 -10.85 4.25 11.62
CA ALA A 66 -10.96 5.16 12.76
C ALA A 66 -9.61 5.75 13.13
N THR A 67 -9.64 6.97 13.65
CA THR A 67 -8.50 7.72 14.18
C THR A 67 -8.88 8.35 15.50
N ASN A 68 -7.93 8.60 16.39
CA ASN A 68 -8.15 9.46 17.54
C ASN A 68 -7.71 10.90 17.23
N ALA A 69 -8.04 11.84 18.12
CA ALA A 69 -7.76 13.26 17.92
C ALA A 69 -6.27 13.58 17.66
N LEU A 70 -5.34 12.80 18.24
CA LEU A 70 -3.91 12.97 17.98
C LEU A 70 -3.50 12.45 16.61
N ALA A 71 -4.10 11.37 16.12
CA ALA A 71 -3.87 10.87 14.77
C ALA A 71 -4.45 11.84 13.73
N ASP A 72 -5.64 12.41 13.98
CA ASP A 72 -6.22 13.45 13.12
C ASP A 72 -5.31 14.68 13.05
N ALA A 73 -4.78 15.12 14.20
CA ALA A 73 -3.82 16.22 14.23
C ALA A 73 -2.50 15.90 13.51
N LEU A 74 -2.05 14.64 13.59
CA LEU A 74 -0.84 14.15 12.91
C LEU A 74 -0.99 14.17 11.39
N TYR A 75 -2.16 13.79 10.89
CA TYR A 75 -2.44 13.65 9.46
C TYR A 75 -3.08 14.89 8.82
N ARG A 76 -3.23 16.00 9.56
CA ARG A 76 -3.94 17.21 9.10
C ARG A 76 -3.38 17.84 7.83
N ASP A 77 -2.08 17.64 7.54
CA ASP A 77 -1.41 18.21 6.37
C ASP A 77 -1.63 17.39 5.09
N PHE A 78 -2.22 16.20 5.21
CA PHE A 78 -2.62 15.40 4.09
C PHE A 78 -3.95 15.91 3.51
N ALA A 79 -4.02 16.05 2.20
CA ALA A 79 -5.24 16.48 1.52
C ALA A 79 -6.39 15.47 1.70
N ARG A 80 -6.03 14.18 1.75
CA ARG A 80 -6.95 13.06 2.03
C ARG A 80 -6.26 12.09 2.99
N HIS A 81 -6.94 11.73 4.06
CA HIS A 81 -6.46 10.75 5.04
C HIS A 81 -7.48 9.62 5.24
N ASP A 82 -7.98 9.10 4.13
CA ASP A 82 -8.94 8.00 4.06
C ASP A 82 -8.28 6.62 3.89
N ASN A 83 -7.07 6.57 3.34
CA ASN A 83 -6.34 5.35 3.07
C ASN A 83 -4.83 5.58 3.16
N VAL A 84 -4.13 4.72 3.90
CA VAL A 84 -2.68 4.87 4.16
C VAL A 84 -1.84 4.80 2.87
N LEU A 85 -2.24 3.98 1.90
CA LEU A 85 -1.51 3.86 0.64
C LEU A 85 -1.72 5.09 -0.24
N ARG A 86 -2.93 5.64 -0.29
CA ARG A 86 -3.19 6.91 -0.97
C ARG A 86 -2.36 8.04 -0.39
N MET A 87 -2.33 8.17 0.93
CA MET A 87 -1.49 9.14 1.62
C MET A 87 -0.02 9.01 1.24
N LEU A 88 0.49 7.77 1.23
CA LEU A 88 1.91 7.50 0.98
C LEU A 88 2.32 7.70 -0.49
N PHE A 89 1.45 7.34 -1.44
CA PHE A 89 1.78 7.33 -2.88
C PHE A 89 1.30 8.56 -3.63
N LEU A 90 0.13 9.10 -3.27
CA LEU A 90 -0.55 10.12 -4.05
C LEU A 90 -0.45 11.51 -3.42
N ASP A 91 -0.19 11.60 -2.12
CA ASP A 91 -0.16 12.90 -1.43
C ASP A 91 1.25 13.48 -1.37
N PRO A 92 1.45 14.73 -1.82
CA PRO A 92 2.75 15.42 -1.72
C PRO A 92 3.28 15.53 -0.29
N ALA A 93 2.40 15.63 0.72
CA ALA A 93 2.79 15.71 2.12
C ALA A 93 3.58 14.47 2.60
N ALA A 94 3.44 13.32 1.94
CA ALA A 94 4.21 12.12 2.25
C ALA A 94 5.73 12.33 2.19
N LYS A 95 6.20 13.21 1.31
CA LYS A 95 7.65 13.48 1.15
C LYS A 95 8.27 14.12 2.40
N THR A 96 7.50 14.94 3.09
CA THR A 96 7.95 15.65 4.31
C THR A 96 7.56 14.88 5.58
N PHE A 97 6.46 14.15 5.54
CA PHE A 97 5.95 13.39 6.68
C PHE A 97 6.80 12.16 6.99
N TYR A 98 7.15 11.36 5.97
CA TYR A 98 7.94 10.15 6.16
C TYR A 98 9.43 10.45 6.05
N ARG A 99 10.20 10.17 7.12
CA ARG A 99 11.67 10.32 7.11
C ARG A 99 12.34 9.53 5.96
N ASN A 100 11.80 8.36 5.64
CA ASN A 100 12.25 7.52 4.55
C ASN A 100 11.02 7.03 3.75
N ALA A 101 10.46 7.92 2.95
CA ALA A 101 9.27 7.65 2.13
C ALA A 101 9.50 6.50 1.15
N GLU A 102 10.70 6.36 0.59
CA GLU A 102 11.01 5.30 -0.36
C GLU A 102 10.94 3.92 0.29
N GLN A 103 11.56 3.76 1.46
CA GLN A 103 11.47 2.50 2.20
C GLN A 103 10.04 2.18 2.65
N ALA A 104 9.26 3.20 3.05
CA ALA A 104 7.85 3.03 3.39
C ALA A 104 7.05 2.53 2.17
N ARG A 105 7.28 3.11 0.98
CA ARG A 105 6.65 2.68 -0.27
C ARG A 105 7.00 1.23 -0.65
N HIS A 106 8.27 0.84 -0.54
CA HIS A 106 8.67 -0.54 -0.83
C HIS A 106 7.95 -1.56 0.05
N ARG A 107 7.87 -1.29 1.36
CA ARG A 107 7.13 -2.15 2.29
C ARG A 107 5.64 -2.20 1.96
N ALA A 108 5.04 -1.04 1.72
CA ALA A 108 3.63 -0.92 1.39
C ALA A 108 3.24 -1.67 0.10
N VAL A 109 4.13 -1.69 -0.91
CA VAL A 109 3.92 -2.49 -2.13
C VAL A 109 3.94 -3.98 -1.82
N ALA A 110 4.90 -4.45 -1.01
CA ALA A 110 4.99 -5.85 -0.63
C ALA A 110 3.74 -6.31 0.14
N ASP A 111 3.27 -5.51 1.09
CA ASP A 111 2.05 -5.78 1.87
C ASP A 111 0.80 -5.80 0.97
N LEU A 112 0.69 -4.85 0.03
CA LEU A 112 -0.42 -4.81 -0.93
C LEU A 112 -0.42 -6.03 -1.86
N GLN A 113 0.75 -6.45 -2.35
CA GLN A 113 0.89 -7.65 -3.17
C GLN A 113 0.47 -8.89 -2.42
N GLN A 114 0.87 -9.04 -1.15
CA GLN A 114 0.46 -10.15 -0.31
C GLN A 114 -1.05 -10.14 -0.06
N THR A 115 -1.65 -8.97 0.18
CA THR A 115 -3.09 -8.81 0.35
C THR A 115 -3.83 -9.19 -0.93
N ALA A 116 -3.41 -8.69 -2.09
CA ALA A 116 -4.00 -9.01 -3.39
C ALA A 116 -3.91 -10.51 -3.71
N ALA A 117 -2.79 -11.15 -3.39
CA ALA A 117 -2.64 -12.60 -3.57
C ALA A 117 -3.57 -13.41 -2.63
N SER A 118 -3.82 -12.90 -1.42
CA SER A 118 -4.68 -13.56 -0.44
C SER A 118 -6.19 -13.35 -0.71
N THR A 119 -6.54 -12.23 -1.34
CA THR A 119 -7.93 -11.81 -1.64
C THR A 119 -8.07 -11.32 -3.09
N PRO A 120 -7.82 -12.17 -4.10
CA PRO A 120 -7.71 -11.75 -5.51
C PRO A 120 -9.03 -11.23 -6.10
N GLU A 121 -10.17 -11.55 -5.50
CA GLU A 121 -11.50 -11.10 -5.95
C GLU A 121 -12.03 -9.92 -5.12
N ASP A 122 -11.21 -9.33 -4.22
CA ASP A 122 -11.65 -8.22 -3.39
C ASP A 122 -11.73 -6.93 -4.23
N PRO A 123 -12.93 -6.37 -4.46
CA PRO A 123 -13.10 -5.20 -5.30
C PRO A 123 -12.38 -3.96 -4.75
N ARG A 124 -12.26 -3.85 -3.42
CA ARG A 124 -11.58 -2.72 -2.80
C ARG A 124 -10.08 -2.77 -3.02
N VAL A 125 -9.49 -3.96 -2.92
CA VAL A 125 -8.06 -4.19 -3.20
C VAL A 125 -7.79 -3.97 -4.69
N LEU A 126 -8.66 -4.48 -5.58
CA LEU A 126 -8.52 -4.29 -7.03
C LEU A 126 -8.64 -2.82 -7.44
N GLU A 127 -9.60 -2.08 -6.87
CA GLU A 127 -9.76 -0.64 -7.07
C GLU A 127 -8.48 0.11 -6.68
N LEU A 128 -7.94 -0.17 -5.48
CA LEU A 128 -6.73 0.47 -4.97
C LEU A 128 -5.49 0.15 -5.82
N VAL A 129 -5.33 -1.11 -6.23
CA VAL A 129 -4.24 -1.52 -7.13
C VAL A 129 -4.35 -0.79 -8.47
N GLY A 130 -5.56 -0.68 -9.03
CA GLY A 130 -5.82 0.07 -10.25
C GLY A 130 -5.45 1.54 -10.12
N GLU A 131 -5.95 2.22 -9.09
CA GLU A 131 -5.67 3.63 -8.80
C GLU A 131 -4.16 3.91 -8.67
N LEU A 132 -3.47 3.14 -7.82
CA LEU A 132 -2.03 3.31 -7.59
C LEU A 132 -1.17 2.97 -8.82
N SER A 133 -1.65 2.10 -9.70
CA SER A 133 -0.94 1.73 -10.94
C SER A 133 -1.02 2.85 -11.98
N VAL A 134 -2.17 3.49 -12.13
CA VAL A 134 -2.37 4.61 -13.06
C VAL A 134 -1.53 5.80 -12.64
N GLU A 135 -1.62 6.20 -11.38
CA GLU A 135 -0.87 7.35 -10.84
C GLU A 135 0.65 7.16 -10.93
N ARG A 136 1.11 5.93 -10.76
CA ARG A 136 2.54 5.61 -10.89
C ARG A 136 3.04 5.69 -12.33
N LEU A 137 2.18 5.44 -13.30
CA LEU A 137 2.47 5.65 -14.73
C LEU A 137 2.55 7.14 -15.05
N ASP A 138 1.62 7.94 -14.53
CA ASP A 138 1.60 9.39 -14.73
C ASP A 138 2.84 10.07 -14.12
N VAL A 139 3.24 9.69 -12.91
CA VAL A 139 4.46 10.20 -12.27
C VAL A 139 5.71 9.83 -13.05
N LYS A 140 5.82 8.60 -13.57
CA LYS A 140 6.94 8.20 -14.44
C LYS A 140 6.94 8.97 -15.76
N TYR A 141 5.76 9.16 -16.34
CA TYR A 141 5.63 9.90 -17.59
C TYR A 141 6.03 11.37 -17.39
N GLN A 142 5.58 11.99 -16.32
CA GLN A 142 5.96 13.36 -15.95
C GLN A 142 7.47 13.49 -15.71
N GLN A 143 8.06 12.57 -14.99
CA GLN A 143 9.52 12.54 -14.74
C GLN A 143 10.31 12.48 -16.06
N VAL A 144 9.89 11.64 -17.00
CA VAL A 144 10.52 11.55 -18.33
C VAL A 144 10.36 12.85 -19.11
N GLN A 145 9.20 13.51 -19.03
CA GLN A 145 8.97 14.81 -19.68
C GLN A 145 9.89 15.89 -19.09
N ASP A 146 10.02 15.92 -17.76
CA ASP A 146 10.87 16.88 -17.06
C ASP A 146 12.36 16.66 -17.40
N ASP A 147 12.80 15.43 -17.49
CA ASP A 147 14.17 15.05 -17.87
C ASP A 147 14.49 15.41 -19.35
N LEU A 148 13.47 15.43 -20.22
CA LEU A 148 13.64 15.79 -21.64
C LEU A 148 13.55 17.30 -21.90
N THR A 149 13.04 18.09 -20.99
CA THR A 149 12.86 19.56 -21.16
C THR A 149 14.16 20.29 -21.45
N PRO A 150 15.30 20.05 -20.73
CA PRO A 150 16.59 20.72 -21.04
C PRO A 150 17.13 20.38 -22.44
N TRP A 151 16.85 19.17 -22.94
CA TRP A 151 17.25 18.74 -24.28
C TRP A 151 16.42 19.42 -25.37
N ARG A 152 15.13 19.63 -25.16
CA ARG A 152 14.24 20.34 -26.08
C ARG A 152 14.63 21.81 -26.21
N GLU A 153 14.93 22.46 -25.10
CA GLU A 153 15.36 23.87 -25.06
C GLU A 153 16.70 24.06 -25.78
N LYS A 154 17.66 23.14 -25.55
CA LYS A 154 18.96 23.17 -26.20
C LYS A 154 18.87 22.94 -27.70
N SER A 155 18.02 22.03 -28.18
CA SER A 155 17.80 21.77 -29.60
C SER A 155 17.10 22.94 -30.30
N ALA A 156 16.19 23.62 -29.61
CA ALA A 156 15.53 24.82 -30.14
C ALA A 156 16.50 26.03 -30.27
N ALA A 157 17.41 26.18 -29.30
CA ALA A 157 18.44 27.22 -29.33
C ALA A 157 19.44 27.02 -30.50
N THR A 158 19.87 25.77 -30.72
CA THR A 158 20.81 25.44 -31.82
C THR A 158 20.19 25.64 -33.21
N ALA A 159 18.89 25.30 -33.35
CA ALA A 159 18.17 25.50 -34.58
C ALA A 159 17.95 26.99 -34.93
N HIS A 160 18.00 27.89 -33.97
CA HIS A 160 17.91 29.33 -34.17
C HIS A 160 19.24 29.97 -34.57
N GLU A 161 20.36 29.39 -34.13
CA GLU A 161 21.71 29.83 -34.47
C GLU A 161 22.12 29.45 -35.91
N ASP A 162 21.65 28.31 -36.41
CA ASP A 162 21.90 27.84 -37.78
C ASP A 162 21.04 28.53 -38.83
N ALA A 163 20.07 29.34 -38.45
CA ALA A 163 19.15 30.06 -39.34
C ALA A 163 19.43 31.56 -39.48
N ALA A 164 20.47 32.06 -38.84
CA ALA A 164 20.93 33.46 -38.87
C ALA A 164 22.22 33.61 -39.66
#